data_7b8a50055f2b2fdd5bd859bb9de4f73f
#
_entry.id   7b8a50055f2b2fdd5bd859bb9de4f73f
#
_cell.length_a   1.000
_cell.length_b   1.000
_cell.length_c   1.000
_cell.angle_alpha   90.00
_cell.angle_beta   90.00
_cell.angle_gamma   90.00
#
_symmetry.space_group_name_H-M   'P 1'
#
loop_
_entity.id
_entity.type
_entity.pdbx_description
1 polymer ?
#
loop_
_entity_poly.entity_id
_entity_poly.type
_entity_poly.pdbx_seq_one_letter_code
_entity_poly.pdbx_strand_id
1 'polypeptide(L)'
;KKKFLMVQINKNILSNDLSPYLNQHKDNPVNWQIWTKETLEFAKQNKKPILLSIGYASCHWCHVMAHESFEDKETADLMNKYFINIKVDREERPDLDFVFQSSFQLFNQSGGGWPLTMFLDENGVPFMGGTYFPKDSKNGLPSFKEVLQKVFEAYNEQRLNIIKQKDLIIKNLDLKKNSVLSQDLKPILDSSLTYLDPVKGGYKGAPKFPTFNLFETFLYFYNLTKEKKYLDPVKLIIKQLCSKGIYDHVEGGISRYTVDDSWIIPHFEKMLYDNTQFILLLSKYCKINNEKYFKDKLEQTVEFLKKDFLNE
;
A
#
# COMPACT_ATOMS: atom_id res chain seq x y z
N LYS A 1 -1.35 -36.77 -17.98
CA LYS A 1 -0.10 -36.02 -18.33
C LYS A 1 -0.47 -34.55 -18.34
N LYS A 2 -0.29 -33.82 -17.20
CA LYS A 2 -0.39 -32.35 -17.18
C LYS A 2 0.77 -31.83 -18.02
N LYS A 3 0.48 -31.12 -19.11
CA LYS A 3 1.47 -30.28 -19.79
C LYS A 3 1.91 -29.23 -18.77
N PHE A 4 3.12 -29.37 -18.24
CA PHE A 4 3.81 -28.27 -17.59
C PHE A 4 3.99 -27.20 -18.65
N LEU A 5 3.25 -26.11 -18.54
CA LEU A 5 3.57 -24.88 -19.25
C LEU A 5 4.99 -24.52 -18.82
N MET A 6 5.93 -24.52 -19.74
CA MET A 6 7.31 -24.07 -19.44
C MET A 6 7.20 -22.60 -19.02
N VAL A 7 7.53 -22.32 -17.78
CA VAL A 7 7.61 -20.95 -17.26
C VAL A 7 8.69 -20.23 -18.03
N GLN A 8 8.31 -19.18 -18.78
CA GLN A 8 9.24 -18.43 -19.64
C GLN A 8 9.94 -17.34 -18.81
N ILE A 9 10.82 -17.77 -17.89
CA ILE A 9 11.53 -16.87 -16.96
C ILE A 9 12.45 -15.85 -17.66
N ASN A 10 12.81 -16.10 -18.91
CA ASN A 10 13.77 -15.25 -19.64
C ASN A 10 13.11 -14.10 -20.41
N LYS A 11 11.85 -13.81 -20.14
CA LYS A 11 11.15 -12.66 -20.72
C LYS A 11 10.12 -12.11 -19.77
N ASN A 12 9.76 -10.85 -20.01
CA ASN A 12 8.64 -10.19 -19.37
C ASN A 12 7.32 -10.80 -19.85
N ILE A 13 6.46 -11.23 -18.91
CA ILE A 13 5.17 -11.88 -19.24
C ILE A 13 3.95 -11.01 -18.90
N LEU A 14 4.16 -9.78 -18.41
CA LEU A 14 3.08 -8.94 -17.88
C LEU A 14 2.10 -8.42 -18.96
N SER A 15 2.46 -8.47 -20.23
CA SER A 15 1.58 -8.05 -21.33
C SER A 15 0.28 -8.87 -21.46
N ASN A 16 0.22 -10.04 -20.83
CA ASN A 16 -0.95 -10.92 -20.86
C ASN A 16 -1.82 -10.81 -19.59
N ASP A 17 -1.45 -9.93 -18.67
CA ASP A 17 -2.17 -9.74 -17.41
C ASP A 17 -3.30 -8.73 -17.57
N LEU A 18 -4.35 -8.85 -16.75
CA LEU A 18 -5.49 -7.94 -16.74
C LEU A 18 -5.29 -6.74 -15.82
N SER A 19 -4.34 -6.83 -14.87
CA SER A 19 -4.03 -5.73 -13.96
C SER A 19 -3.53 -4.50 -14.72
N PRO A 20 -4.16 -3.33 -14.56
CA PRO A 20 -3.64 -2.07 -15.11
C PRO A 20 -2.22 -1.77 -14.64
N TYR A 21 -1.90 -2.07 -13.38
CA TYR A 21 -0.58 -1.86 -12.81
C TYR A 21 0.48 -2.76 -13.45
N LEU A 22 0.21 -4.06 -13.60
CA LEU A 22 1.14 -4.98 -14.24
C LEU A 22 1.35 -4.61 -15.71
N ASN A 23 0.30 -4.20 -16.42
CA ASN A 23 0.39 -3.73 -17.81
C ASN A 23 1.28 -2.47 -17.97
N GLN A 24 1.37 -1.58 -16.97
CA GLN A 24 2.30 -0.44 -17.00
C GLN A 24 3.77 -0.86 -17.09
N HIS A 25 4.08 -2.09 -16.68
CA HIS A 25 5.43 -2.65 -16.67
C HIS A 25 5.71 -3.66 -17.79
N LYS A 26 4.80 -3.86 -18.73
CA LYS A 26 4.90 -4.86 -19.82
C LYS A 26 6.08 -4.66 -20.74
N ASP A 27 6.51 -3.40 -20.95
CA ASP A 27 7.58 -3.01 -21.85
C ASP A 27 8.93 -2.80 -21.13
N ASN A 28 9.00 -3.03 -19.80
CA ASN A 28 10.26 -2.96 -19.09
C ASN A 28 11.25 -4.04 -19.57
N PRO A 29 12.56 -3.75 -19.65
CA PRO A 29 13.59 -4.74 -19.96
C PRO A 29 13.80 -5.80 -18.87
N VAL A 30 13.15 -5.67 -17.73
CA VAL A 30 13.14 -6.66 -16.65
C VAL A 30 12.26 -7.86 -17.05
N ASN A 31 12.75 -9.07 -16.81
CA ASN A 31 12.02 -10.33 -17.05
C ASN A 31 10.96 -10.55 -15.95
N TRP A 32 9.99 -9.67 -15.87
CA TRP A 32 8.94 -9.73 -14.87
C TRP A 32 8.08 -10.98 -14.99
N GLN A 33 7.85 -11.61 -13.85
CA GLN A 33 6.95 -12.74 -13.66
C GLN A 33 5.81 -12.33 -12.72
N ILE A 34 4.75 -13.14 -12.67
CA ILE A 34 3.68 -13.05 -11.68
C ILE A 34 3.89 -14.05 -10.54
N TRP A 35 3.25 -13.82 -9.41
CA TRP A 35 3.32 -14.72 -8.24
C TRP A 35 2.48 -15.97 -8.49
N THR A 36 3.11 -17.02 -8.96
CA THR A 36 2.48 -18.32 -9.18
C THR A 36 3.28 -19.45 -8.56
N LYS A 37 2.62 -20.58 -8.37
CA LYS A 37 3.29 -21.79 -7.89
C LYS A 37 4.45 -22.20 -8.80
N GLU A 38 4.25 -22.10 -10.11
CA GLU A 38 5.24 -22.46 -11.11
C GLU A 38 6.47 -21.56 -11.04
N THR A 39 6.29 -20.25 -10.87
CA THR A 39 7.39 -19.30 -10.70
C THR A 39 8.19 -19.58 -9.43
N LEU A 40 7.50 -19.88 -8.32
CA LEU A 40 8.15 -20.23 -7.04
C LEU A 40 8.87 -21.58 -7.12
N GLU A 41 8.28 -22.59 -7.74
CA GLU A 41 8.94 -23.88 -7.96
C GLU A 41 10.19 -23.73 -8.84
N PHE A 42 10.15 -22.88 -9.85
CA PHE A 42 11.31 -22.57 -10.67
C PHE A 42 12.45 -21.93 -9.86
N ALA A 43 12.14 -20.93 -9.03
CA ALA A 43 13.11 -20.28 -8.15
C ALA A 43 13.78 -21.32 -7.22
N LYS A 44 12.96 -22.20 -6.63
CA LYS A 44 13.42 -23.28 -5.73
C LYS A 44 14.34 -24.29 -6.43
N GLN A 45 13.94 -24.80 -7.61
CA GLN A 45 14.71 -25.78 -8.36
C GLN A 45 16.06 -25.22 -8.81
N ASN A 46 16.11 -23.92 -9.16
CA ASN A 46 17.32 -23.26 -9.61
C ASN A 46 18.12 -22.60 -8.48
N LYS A 47 17.66 -22.70 -7.22
CA LYS A 47 18.27 -22.06 -6.04
C LYS A 47 18.54 -20.58 -6.25
N LYS A 48 17.63 -19.89 -6.94
CA LYS A 48 17.76 -18.48 -7.30
C LYS A 48 16.89 -17.62 -6.39
N PRO A 49 17.42 -16.55 -5.78
CA PRO A 49 16.65 -15.67 -4.93
C PRO A 49 15.59 -14.91 -5.75
N ILE A 50 14.55 -14.44 -5.08
CA ILE A 50 13.45 -13.72 -5.70
C ILE A 50 13.56 -12.25 -5.33
N LEU A 51 13.40 -11.37 -6.32
CA LEU A 51 13.12 -9.96 -6.12
C LEU A 51 11.62 -9.75 -6.33
N LEU A 52 10.93 -9.37 -5.27
CA LEU A 52 9.49 -9.10 -5.27
C LEU A 52 9.25 -7.60 -5.20
N SER A 53 8.53 -7.05 -6.18
CA SER A 53 8.12 -5.65 -6.21
C SER A 53 6.61 -5.55 -6.15
N ILE A 54 6.09 -4.91 -5.10
CA ILE A 54 4.65 -4.70 -4.86
C ILE A 54 4.32 -3.22 -4.97
N GLY A 55 3.24 -2.91 -5.66
CA GLY A 55 2.74 -1.55 -5.84
C GLY A 55 1.30 -1.54 -6.32
N TYR A 56 0.85 -0.44 -6.89
CA TYR A 56 -0.49 -0.26 -7.45
C TYR A 56 -0.51 0.83 -8.53
N ALA A 57 -1.57 0.86 -9.34
CA ALA A 57 -1.61 1.64 -10.58
C ALA A 57 -1.40 3.16 -10.39
N SER A 58 -1.97 3.77 -9.36
CA SER A 58 -1.84 5.22 -9.09
C SER A 58 -0.69 5.60 -8.16
N CYS A 59 0.18 4.64 -7.78
CA CYS A 59 1.28 4.86 -6.86
C CYS A 59 2.38 5.74 -7.48
N HIS A 60 2.50 6.98 -7.03
CA HIS A 60 3.49 7.94 -7.54
C HIS A 60 4.93 7.42 -7.45
N TRP A 61 5.37 6.98 -6.26
CA TRP A 61 6.73 6.49 -6.07
C TRP A 61 7.01 5.16 -6.79
N CYS A 62 5.97 4.38 -7.12
CA CYS A 62 6.12 3.20 -7.97
C CYS A 62 6.46 3.61 -9.41
N HIS A 63 5.83 4.67 -9.93
CA HIS A 63 6.14 5.24 -11.24
C HIS A 63 7.56 5.82 -11.27
N VAL A 64 7.95 6.59 -10.23
CA VAL A 64 9.31 7.12 -10.13
C VAL A 64 10.35 6.01 -10.19
N MET A 65 10.16 4.92 -9.39
CA MET A 65 11.09 3.79 -9.39
C MET A 65 11.08 3.03 -10.72
N ALA A 66 9.94 2.96 -11.40
CA ALA A 66 9.85 2.35 -12.73
C ALA A 66 10.72 3.09 -13.74
N HIS A 67 10.56 4.41 -13.85
CA HIS A 67 11.33 5.24 -14.78
C HIS A 67 12.81 5.29 -14.44
N GLU A 68 13.16 5.39 -13.16
CA GLU A 68 14.55 5.47 -12.74
C GLU A 68 15.30 4.13 -12.84
N SER A 69 14.63 3.00 -12.57
CA SER A 69 15.31 1.71 -12.37
C SER A 69 14.79 0.58 -13.26
N PHE A 70 13.47 0.39 -13.41
CA PHE A 70 12.95 -0.76 -14.15
C PHE A 70 12.99 -0.59 -15.67
N GLU A 71 13.07 0.65 -16.16
CA GLU A 71 13.27 0.99 -17.58
C GLU A 71 14.76 1.10 -17.94
N ASP A 72 15.65 1.21 -16.92
CA ASP A 72 17.09 1.26 -17.12
C ASP A 72 17.66 -0.13 -17.44
N LYS A 73 18.28 -0.23 -18.62
CA LYS A 73 18.80 -1.52 -19.12
C LYS A 73 19.87 -2.13 -18.21
N GLU A 74 20.79 -1.32 -17.68
CA GLU A 74 21.86 -1.83 -16.80
C GLU A 74 21.28 -2.41 -15.50
N THR A 75 20.33 -1.71 -14.90
CA THR A 75 19.63 -2.17 -13.70
C THR A 75 18.84 -3.46 -13.99
N ALA A 76 18.12 -3.48 -15.12
CA ALA A 76 17.37 -4.66 -15.54
C ALA A 76 18.27 -5.88 -15.81
N ASP A 77 19.44 -5.68 -16.42
CA ASP A 77 20.42 -6.74 -16.66
C ASP A 77 20.92 -7.34 -15.33
N LEU A 78 21.17 -6.53 -14.30
CA LEU A 78 21.52 -7.01 -12.95
C LEU A 78 20.35 -7.75 -12.28
N MET A 79 19.14 -7.21 -12.36
CA MET A 79 17.93 -7.86 -11.84
C MET A 79 17.72 -9.24 -12.48
N ASN A 80 17.81 -9.32 -13.81
CA ASN A 80 17.62 -10.55 -14.58
C ASN A 80 18.72 -11.59 -14.31
N LYS A 81 19.95 -11.12 -14.11
CA LYS A 81 21.10 -11.98 -13.81
C LYS A 81 20.97 -12.61 -12.43
N TYR A 82 20.62 -11.84 -11.42
CA TYR A 82 20.72 -12.25 -10.03
C TYR A 82 19.43 -12.86 -9.45
N PHE A 83 18.25 -12.41 -9.93
CA PHE A 83 16.98 -12.72 -9.30
C PHE A 83 15.95 -13.33 -10.27
N ILE A 84 14.96 -14.00 -9.70
CA ILE A 84 13.66 -14.18 -10.33
C ILE A 84 12.83 -12.96 -9.95
N ASN A 85 12.45 -12.13 -10.94
CA ASN A 85 11.78 -10.86 -10.70
C ASN A 85 10.27 -11.05 -10.73
N ILE A 86 9.59 -10.83 -9.61
CA ILE A 86 8.14 -10.96 -9.49
C ILE A 86 7.53 -9.58 -9.26
N LYS A 87 6.50 -9.25 -10.06
CA LYS A 87 5.70 -8.04 -9.90
C LYS A 87 4.34 -8.40 -9.35
N VAL A 88 3.84 -7.63 -8.38
CA VAL A 88 2.55 -7.85 -7.71
C VAL A 88 1.77 -6.56 -7.65
N ASP A 89 0.52 -6.63 -8.08
CA ASP A 89 -0.48 -5.60 -7.83
C ASP A 89 -1.13 -5.86 -6.47
N ARG A 90 -0.97 -4.93 -5.52
CA ARG A 90 -1.56 -5.05 -4.20
C ARG A 90 -3.10 -5.00 -4.21
N GLU A 91 -3.68 -4.40 -5.23
CA GLU A 91 -5.14 -4.29 -5.35
C GLU A 91 -5.77 -5.60 -5.76
N GLU A 92 -5.04 -6.43 -6.53
CA GLU A 92 -5.45 -7.80 -6.86
C GLU A 92 -5.00 -8.83 -5.81
N ARG A 93 -3.83 -8.60 -5.18
CA ARG A 93 -3.22 -9.51 -4.21
C ARG A 93 -2.94 -8.84 -2.85
N PRO A 94 -4.01 -8.33 -2.17
CA PRO A 94 -3.86 -7.71 -0.85
C PRO A 94 -3.35 -8.69 0.21
N ASP A 95 -3.55 -10.00 0.00
CA ASP A 95 -3.00 -11.06 0.84
C ASP A 95 -1.47 -11.05 0.84
N LEU A 96 -0.84 -10.94 -0.32
CA LEU A 96 0.62 -10.86 -0.46
C LEU A 96 1.13 -9.53 0.10
N ASP A 97 0.47 -8.43 -0.23
CA ASP A 97 0.85 -7.11 0.29
C ASP A 97 0.86 -7.12 1.82
N PHE A 98 -0.19 -7.64 2.46
CA PHE A 98 -0.27 -7.73 3.92
C PHE A 98 0.88 -8.55 4.54
N VAL A 99 1.17 -9.72 3.99
CA VAL A 99 2.24 -10.60 4.50
C VAL A 99 3.60 -9.93 4.37
N PHE A 100 3.90 -9.33 3.21
CA PHE A 100 5.22 -8.74 2.97
C PHE A 100 5.39 -7.37 3.63
N GLN A 101 4.35 -6.56 3.79
CA GLN A 101 4.37 -5.36 4.62
C GLN A 101 4.62 -5.71 6.10
N SER A 102 3.96 -6.74 6.60
CA SER A 102 4.18 -7.23 7.98
C SER A 102 5.61 -7.75 8.16
N SER A 103 6.14 -8.47 7.19
CA SER A 103 7.54 -8.94 7.20
C SER A 103 8.52 -7.75 7.19
N PHE A 104 8.26 -6.75 6.36
CA PHE A 104 9.07 -5.54 6.28
C PHE A 104 9.13 -4.79 7.62
N GLN A 105 7.99 -4.65 8.30
CA GLN A 105 7.92 -4.02 9.62
C GLN A 105 8.74 -4.76 10.69
N LEU A 106 8.79 -6.11 10.62
CA LEU A 106 9.62 -6.91 11.53
C LEU A 106 11.13 -6.66 11.32
N PHE A 107 11.56 -6.40 10.07
CA PHE A 107 12.97 -6.11 9.78
C PHE A 107 13.38 -4.70 10.18
N ASN A 108 12.55 -3.71 9.86
CA ASN A 108 12.94 -2.31 9.89
C ASN A 108 12.42 -1.54 11.10
N GLN A 109 11.56 -2.15 11.93
CA GLN A 109 10.90 -1.52 13.08
C GLN A 109 10.23 -0.18 12.72
N SER A 110 9.85 -0.01 11.46
CA SER A 110 9.23 1.19 10.90
C SER A 110 8.05 0.82 10.02
N GLY A 111 7.16 1.78 9.76
CA GLY A 111 6.06 1.57 8.82
C GLY A 111 6.57 1.21 7.43
N GLY A 112 5.80 0.39 6.72
CA GLY A 112 6.03 0.09 5.32
C GLY A 112 5.55 1.20 4.40
N GLY A 113 5.42 0.87 3.12
CA GLY A 113 4.96 1.80 2.08
C GLY A 113 5.06 1.18 0.70
N TRP A 114 4.76 1.98 -0.32
CA TRP A 114 4.87 1.57 -1.71
C TRP A 114 5.71 2.57 -2.51
N PRO A 115 6.53 2.03 -3.47
CA PRO A 115 6.71 0.62 -3.79
C PRO A 115 7.30 -0.16 -2.61
N LEU A 116 6.88 -1.42 -2.44
CA LEU A 116 7.55 -2.34 -1.52
C LEU A 116 8.46 -3.26 -2.34
N THR A 117 9.75 -3.27 -2.01
CA THR A 117 10.75 -4.14 -2.63
C THR A 117 11.23 -5.14 -1.60
N MET A 118 11.00 -6.42 -1.83
CA MET A 118 11.40 -7.49 -0.94
C MET A 118 12.34 -8.46 -1.64
N PHE A 119 13.34 -8.92 -0.93
CA PHE A 119 14.25 -9.97 -1.37
C PHE A 119 13.94 -11.25 -0.59
N LEU A 120 13.61 -12.31 -1.34
CA LEU A 120 13.18 -13.59 -0.78
C LEU A 120 14.21 -14.66 -1.13
N ASP A 121 14.32 -15.66 -0.26
CA ASP A 121 15.05 -16.87 -0.61
C ASP A 121 14.32 -17.66 -1.72
N GLU A 122 14.94 -18.73 -2.20
CA GLU A 122 14.37 -19.61 -3.22
C GLU A 122 13.07 -20.33 -2.80
N ASN A 123 12.71 -20.27 -1.52
CA ASN A 123 11.47 -20.82 -0.98
C ASN A 123 10.38 -19.73 -0.79
N GLY A 124 10.66 -18.50 -1.20
CA GLY A 124 9.74 -17.37 -1.07
C GLY A 124 9.70 -16.72 0.33
N VAL A 125 10.71 -17.00 1.18
CA VAL A 125 10.78 -16.42 2.51
C VAL A 125 11.62 -15.14 2.49
N PRO A 126 11.10 -13.99 2.98
CA PRO A 126 11.81 -12.73 2.94
C PRO A 126 12.98 -12.71 3.91
N PHE A 127 14.10 -12.10 3.49
CA PHE A 127 15.28 -11.90 4.32
C PHE A 127 15.80 -10.46 4.33
N MET A 128 15.35 -9.64 3.37
CA MET A 128 15.65 -8.21 3.28
C MET A 128 14.53 -7.49 2.55
N GLY A 129 14.37 -6.20 2.82
CA GLY A 129 13.41 -5.37 2.11
C GLY A 129 13.70 -3.88 2.23
N GLY A 130 13.05 -3.13 1.38
CA GLY A 130 13.05 -1.69 1.34
C GLY A 130 11.79 -1.19 0.64
N THR A 131 11.60 0.11 0.64
CA THR A 131 10.55 0.73 -0.16
C THR A 131 11.12 1.21 -1.49
N TYR A 132 11.31 2.49 -1.65
CA TYR A 132 11.94 3.08 -2.82
C TYR A 132 13.47 3.03 -2.75
N PHE A 133 14.11 2.69 -3.87
CA PHE A 133 15.56 2.80 -4.06
C PHE A 133 15.86 3.70 -5.26
N PRO A 134 16.69 4.73 -5.11
CA PRO A 134 17.05 5.62 -6.21
C PRO A 134 17.96 4.92 -7.24
N LYS A 135 17.98 5.41 -8.49
CA LYS A 135 18.90 4.93 -9.52
C LYS A 135 20.36 5.15 -9.12
N ASP A 136 20.66 6.36 -8.64
CA ASP A 136 21.98 6.76 -8.18
C ASP A 136 21.97 7.08 -6.69
N SER A 137 23.08 6.81 -5.99
CA SER A 137 23.19 7.07 -4.55
C SER A 137 22.94 8.54 -4.23
N LYS A 138 21.93 8.83 -3.43
CA LYS A 138 21.56 10.20 -3.04
C LYS A 138 20.97 10.26 -1.63
N ASN A 139 21.18 11.37 -0.94
CA ASN A 139 20.61 11.63 0.40
C ASN A 139 20.88 10.50 1.43
N GLY A 140 22.05 9.86 1.33
CA GLY A 140 22.44 8.75 2.22
C GLY A 140 21.80 7.40 1.89
N LEU A 141 20.99 7.31 0.83
CA LEU A 141 20.45 6.07 0.30
C LEU A 141 21.39 5.48 -0.77
N PRO A 142 21.70 4.17 -0.72
CA PRO A 142 22.45 3.50 -1.78
C PRO A 142 21.65 3.47 -3.08
N SER A 143 22.34 3.38 -4.22
CA SER A 143 21.70 3.14 -5.50
C SER A 143 21.06 1.75 -5.55
N PHE A 144 20.00 1.61 -6.37
CA PHE A 144 19.37 0.30 -6.51
C PHE A 144 20.34 -0.76 -7.04
N LYS A 145 21.25 -0.40 -7.94
CA LYS A 145 22.31 -1.30 -8.45
C LYS A 145 23.21 -1.81 -7.33
N GLU A 146 23.65 -0.94 -6.42
CA GLU A 146 24.45 -1.34 -5.26
C GLU A 146 23.67 -2.28 -4.32
N VAL A 147 22.39 -2.01 -4.11
CA VAL A 147 21.52 -2.87 -3.30
C VAL A 147 21.40 -4.26 -3.92
N LEU A 148 21.13 -4.34 -5.24
CA LEU A 148 21.01 -5.62 -5.96
C LEU A 148 22.27 -6.47 -5.82
N GLN A 149 23.47 -5.87 -5.96
CA GLN A 149 24.76 -6.55 -5.84
C GLN A 149 24.99 -7.05 -4.41
N LYS A 150 24.87 -6.16 -3.42
CA LYS A 150 25.10 -6.50 -2.01
C LYS A 150 24.12 -7.56 -1.49
N VAL A 151 22.86 -7.51 -1.92
CA VAL A 151 21.88 -8.52 -1.53
C VAL A 151 22.21 -9.88 -2.13
N PHE A 152 22.63 -9.92 -3.39
CA PHE A 152 23.03 -11.16 -4.03
C PHE A 152 24.29 -11.75 -3.40
N GLU A 153 25.28 -10.94 -3.06
CA GLU A 153 26.46 -11.33 -2.31
C GLU A 153 26.09 -11.91 -0.93
N ALA A 154 25.26 -11.18 -0.17
CA ALA A 154 24.79 -11.64 1.13
C ALA A 154 23.99 -12.96 1.04
N TYR A 155 23.17 -13.13 0.02
CA TYR A 155 22.43 -14.37 -0.22
C TYR A 155 23.37 -15.58 -0.40
N ASN A 156 24.50 -15.41 -1.09
CA ASN A 156 25.46 -16.49 -1.32
C ASN A 156 26.38 -16.74 -0.11
N GLU A 157 26.87 -15.68 0.52
CA GLU A 157 27.90 -15.77 1.56
C GLU A 157 27.34 -15.94 2.97
N GLN A 158 26.14 -15.41 3.24
CA GLN A 158 25.55 -15.37 4.58
C GLN A 158 24.32 -16.28 4.73
N ARG A 159 24.27 -17.35 3.95
CA ARG A 159 23.10 -18.24 3.89
C ARG A 159 22.64 -18.79 5.25
N LEU A 160 23.56 -19.09 6.16
CA LEU A 160 23.22 -19.55 7.51
C LEU A 160 22.52 -18.47 8.36
N ASN A 161 22.88 -17.20 8.18
CA ASN A 161 22.24 -16.08 8.87
C ASN A 161 20.83 -15.84 8.32
N ILE A 162 20.66 -15.94 7.00
CA ILE A 162 19.36 -15.86 6.32
C ILE A 162 18.41 -16.94 6.84
N ILE A 163 18.89 -18.18 6.98
CA ILE A 163 18.08 -19.30 7.52
C ILE A 163 17.64 -19.03 8.96
N LYS A 164 18.52 -18.52 9.82
CA LYS A 164 18.16 -18.17 11.22
C LYS A 164 17.11 -17.06 11.29
N GLN A 165 17.24 -16.03 10.44
CA GLN A 165 16.25 -14.95 10.36
C GLN A 165 14.89 -15.45 9.89
N LYS A 166 14.87 -16.37 8.93
CA LYS A 166 13.67 -17.02 8.43
C LYS A 166 12.80 -17.63 9.54
N ASP A 167 13.43 -18.41 10.43
CA ASP A 167 12.69 -19.07 11.53
C ASP A 167 12.07 -18.05 12.48
N LEU A 168 12.75 -16.94 12.73
CA LEU A 168 12.23 -15.82 13.53
C LEU A 168 11.05 -15.14 12.84
N ILE A 169 11.12 -14.91 11.54
CA ILE A 169 10.04 -14.26 10.76
C ILE A 169 8.80 -15.15 10.76
N ILE A 170 8.94 -16.42 10.40
CA ILE A 170 7.82 -17.37 10.36
C ILE A 170 7.14 -17.44 11.72
N LYS A 171 7.93 -17.52 12.82
CA LYS A 171 7.40 -17.56 14.18
C LYS A 171 6.65 -16.28 14.57
N ASN A 172 7.10 -15.11 14.11
CA ASN A 172 6.47 -13.83 14.42
C ASN A 172 5.30 -13.48 13.50
N LEU A 173 5.29 -14.02 12.26
CA LEU A 173 4.16 -13.92 11.33
C LEU A 173 3.04 -14.88 11.68
N ASP A 174 3.31 -15.92 12.48
CA ASP A 174 2.28 -16.81 12.99
C ASP A 174 1.38 -16.01 13.94
N LEU A 175 0.40 -15.36 13.32
CA LEU A 175 -0.59 -14.54 13.99
C LEU A 175 -1.28 -15.43 15.02
N LYS A 176 -0.85 -15.34 16.28
CA LYS A 176 -1.60 -15.92 17.38
C LYS A 176 -3.03 -15.45 17.21
N LYS A 177 -3.92 -16.37 16.92
CA LYS A 177 -5.36 -16.14 17.00
C LYS A 177 -5.68 -15.82 18.46
N ASN A 178 -5.38 -14.61 18.88
CA ASN A 178 -5.87 -14.08 20.13
C ASN A 178 -7.35 -13.80 19.92
N SER A 179 -8.14 -14.86 20.05
CA SER A 179 -9.58 -14.84 19.96
C SER A 179 -10.20 -14.33 21.27
N VAL A 180 -9.79 -13.16 21.72
CA VAL A 180 -10.58 -12.40 22.66
C VAL A 180 -11.10 -11.19 21.91
N LEU A 181 -12.12 -11.41 21.10
CA LEU A 181 -13.01 -10.34 20.70
C LEU A 181 -13.71 -9.88 21.99
N SER A 182 -13.22 -8.80 22.58
CA SER A 182 -14.03 -8.06 23.54
C SER A 182 -15.35 -7.72 22.84
N GLN A 183 -16.47 -8.18 23.40
CA GLN A 183 -17.80 -7.83 22.87
C GLN A 183 -18.11 -6.34 23.07
N ASP A 184 -17.36 -5.66 23.92
CA ASP A 184 -17.48 -4.23 24.17
C ASP A 184 -16.40 -3.43 23.42
N LEU A 185 -16.81 -2.71 22.38
CA LEU A 185 -15.95 -1.84 21.58
C LEU A 185 -15.77 -0.45 22.22
N LYS A 186 -16.55 -0.09 23.22
CA LYS A 186 -16.54 1.25 23.82
C LYS A 186 -15.17 1.64 24.39
N PRO A 187 -14.47 0.79 25.16
CA PRO A 187 -13.12 1.14 25.68
C PRO A 187 -12.10 1.38 24.55
N ILE A 188 -12.19 0.63 23.44
CA ILE A 188 -11.31 0.77 22.30
C ILE A 188 -11.55 2.13 21.62
N LEU A 189 -12.82 2.50 21.43
CA LEU A 189 -13.19 3.78 20.83
C LEU A 189 -12.83 4.96 21.75
N ASP A 190 -13.06 4.85 23.05
CA ASP A 190 -12.67 5.88 24.02
C ASP A 190 -11.16 6.10 24.04
N SER A 191 -10.38 5.01 23.95
CA SER A 191 -8.93 5.09 23.77
C SER A 191 -8.55 5.77 22.45
N SER A 192 -9.25 5.48 21.36
CA SER A 192 -8.97 6.06 20.04
C SER A 192 -9.09 7.59 20.04
N LEU A 193 -10.01 8.15 20.82
CA LEU A 193 -10.18 9.61 20.93
C LEU A 193 -8.91 10.33 21.42
N THR A 194 -8.07 9.68 22.22
CA THR A 194 -6.84 10.28 22.76
C THR A 194 -5.77 10.52 21.72
N TYR A 195 -5.80 9.77 20.63
CA TYR A 195 -4.87 9.89 19.50
C TYR A 195 -5.31 10.91 18.45
N LEU A 196 -6.56 11.39 18.52
CA LEU A 196 -7.06 12.38 17.58
C LEU A 196 -6.51 13.77 17.88
N ASP A 197 -6.36 14.55 16.81
CA ASP A 197 -6.05 15.97 16.88
C ASP A 197 -7.33 16.77 17.16
N PRO A 198 -7.46 17.44 18.31
CA PRO A 198 -8.69 18.13 18.68
C PRO A 198 -8.91 19.45 17.92
N VAL A 199 -7.90 19.92 17.17
CA VAL A 199 -7.96 21.19 16.43
C VAL A 199 -8.04 20.94 14.93
N LYS A 200 -7.16 20.04 14.43
CA LYS A 200 -7.05 19.74 12.98
C LYS A 200 -7.89 18.56 12.55
N GLY A 201 -8.41 17.75 13.47
CA GLY A 201 -9.12 16.50 13.19
C GLY A 201 -8.22 15.40 12.64
N GLY A 202 -8.69 14.15 12.64
CA GLY A 202 -7.89 12.97 12.28
C GLY A 202 -6.82 12.63 13.31
N TYR A 203 -5.96 11.67 13.02
CA TYR A 203 -4.82 11.36 13.90
C TYR A 203 -3.80 12.50 13.92
N LYS A 204 -3.09 12.64 15.06
CA LYS A 204 -1.98 13.59 15.21
C LYS A 204 -0.83 13.23 14.29
N GLY A 205 -0.11 14.24 13.77
CA GLY A 205 1.10 14.07 12.98
C GLY A 205 0.88 14.09 11.48
N ALA A 206 1.96 13.82 10.74
CA ALA A 206 2.02 13.76 9.28
C ALA A 206 2.86 12.55 8.84
N PRO A 207 2.58 11.96 7.65
CA PRO A 207 1.46 12.26 6.76
C PRO A 207 0.09 11.96 7.38
N LYS A 208 -0.97 12.63 6.91
CA LYS A 208 -2.28 12.58 7.54
C LYS A 208 -3.32 11.93 6.64
N PHE A 209 -3.90 10.82 7.11
CA PHE A 209 -4.90 10.02 6.39
C PHE A 209 -6.31 10.27 6.96
N PRO A 210 -7.36 10.30 6.12
CA PRO A 210 -8.75 10.53 6.57
C PRO A 210 -9.32 9.49 7.53
N THR A 211 -8.90 8.24 7.45
CA THR A 211 -9.29 7.11 8.32
C THR A 211 -10.81 6.97 8.50
N PHE A 212 -11.56 6.96 7.39
CA PHE A 212 -13.01 7.01 7.34
C PHE A 212 -13.71 5.98 8.25
N ASN A 213 -13.22 4.75 8.30
CA ASN A 213 -13.81 3.66 9.09
C ASN A 213 -13.92 3.99 10.59
N LEU A 214 -12.93 4.71 11.13
CA LEU A 214 -12.96 5.15 12.53
C LEU A 214 -14.10 6.15 12.76
N PHE A 215 -14.25 7.14 11.87
CA PHE A 215 -15.28 8.16 12.00
C PHE A 215 -16.69 7.62 11.70
N GLU A 216 -16.83 6.65 10.82
CA GLU A 216 -18.08 5.91 10.66
C GLU A 216 -18.46 5.16 11.92
N THR A 217 -17.49 4.53 12.59
CA THR A 217 -17.72 3.83 13.86
C THR A 217 -18.12 4.81 14.96
N PHE A 218 -17.47 5.98 15.05
CA PHE A 218 -17.90 7.03 15.97
C PHE A 218 -19.33 7.50 15.69
N LEU A 219 -19.70 7.68 14.43
CA LEU A 219 -21.06 8.09 14.07
C LEU A 219 -22.09 7.02 14.44
N TYR A 220 -21.76 5.74 14.26
CA TYR A 220 -22.58 4.63 14.71
C TYR A 220 -22.78 4.64 16.21
N PHE A 221 -21.70 4.79 17.01
CA PHE A 221 -21.77 4.85 18.46
C PHE A 221 -22.52 6.11 18.95
N TYR A 222 -22.37 7.25 18.29
CA TYR A 222 -23.20 8.40 18.59
C TYR A 222 -24.69 8.11 18.37
N ASN A 223 -25.04 7.41 17.32
CA ASN A 223 -26.45 7.04 17.09
C ASN A 223 -27.01 6.13 18.17
N LEU A 224 -26.20 5.24 18.75
CA LEU A 224 -26.57 4.34 19.85
C LEU A 224 -26.65 5.06 21.19
N THR A 225 -25.61 5.85 21.53
CA THR A 225 -25.42 6.38 22.89
C THR A 225 -25.87 7.80 23.07
N LYS A 226 -25.94 8.58 21.97
CA LYS A 226 -26.14 10.06 21.92
C LYS A 226 -25.02 10.85 22.62
N GLU A 227 -23.89 10.22 22.96
CA GLU A 227 -22.74 10.88 23.56
C GLU A 227 -22.03 11.77 22.54
N LYS A 228 -21.99 13.07 22.77
CA LYS A 228 -21.38 14.07 21.86
C LYS A 228 -19.90 13.83 21.59
N LYS A 229 -19.18 13.20 22.53
CA LYS A 229 -17.75 12.88 22.35
C LYS A 229 -17.45 12.04 21.08
N TYR A 230 -18.44 11.30 20.58
CA TYR A 230 -18.32 10.55 19.32
C TYR A 230 -18.74 11.38 18.10
N LEU A 231 -19.63 12.36 18.26
CA LEU A 231 -20.07 13.20 17.15
C LEU A 231 -19.09 14.34 16.84
N ASP A 232 -18.52 14.97 17.88
CA ASP A 232 -17.68 16.16 17.69
C ASP A 232 -16.43 15.91 16.84
N PRO A 233 -15.68 14.79 17.00
CA PRO A 233 -14.60 14.43 16.09
C PRO A 233 -15.05 14.23 14.63
N VAL A 234 -16.26 13.68 14.42
CA VAL A 234 -16.82 13.49 13.06
C VAL A 234 -17.14 14.85 12.42
N LYS A 235 -17.74 15.76 13.17
CA LYS A 235 -17.98 17.13 12.67
C LYS A 235 -16.70 17.83 12.27
N LEU A 236 -15.69 17.74 13.14
CA LEU A 236 -14.40 18.37 12.91
C LEU A 236 -13.73 17.82 11.65
N ILE A 237 -13.60 16.48 11.54
CA ILE A 237 -12.92 15.87 10.38
C ILE A 237 -13.66 16.19 9.06
N ILE A 238 -14.98 16.06 9.01
CA ILE A 238 -15.75 16.36 7.80
C ILE A 238 -15.58 17.84 7.39
N LYS A 239 -15.62 18.77 8.35
CA LYS A 239 -15.35 20.19 8.07
C LYS A 239 -13.96 20.38 7.46
N GLN A 240 -12.93 19.77 8.04
CA GLN A 240 -11.56 19.87 7.53
C GLN A 240 -11.45 19.27 6.12
N LEU A 241 -11.94 18.05 5.93
CA LEU A 241 -11.86 17.35 4.64
C LEU A 241 -12.61 18.13 3.53
N CYS A 242 -13.77 18.70 3.81
CA CYS A 242 -14.55 19.45 2.81
C CYS A 242 -14.01 20.85 2.49
N SER A 243 -13.17 21.45 3.37
CA SER A 243 -12.75 22.85 3.24
C SER A 243 -11.26 23.05 2.95
N LYS A 244 -10.44 22.00 3.08
CA LYS A 244 -8.98 22.08 2.94
C LYS A 244 -8.49 21.52 1.62
N GLY A 245 -7.18 21.62 1.35
CA GLY A 245 -6.55 21.22 0.10
C GLY A 245 -6.61 19.72 -0.23
N ILE A 246 -6.93 18.86 0.75
CA ILE A 246 -7.15 17.43 0.49
C ILE A 246 -8.36 17.18 -0.42
N TYR A 247 -9.38 18.09 -0.39
CA TYR A 247 -10.50 18.04 -1.30
C TYR A 247 -10.20 18.81 -2.59
N ASP A 248 -10.49 18.22 -3.73
CA ASP A 248 -10.42 18.93 -5.01
C ASP A 248 -11.63 19.82 -5.18
N HIS A 249 -11.44 21.14 -5.03
CA HIS A 249 -12.51 22.12 -5.10
C HIS A 249 -12.95 22.46 -6.53
N VAL A 250 -12.25 21.95 -7.55
CA VAL A 250 -12.56 22.17 -8.97
C VAL A 250 -13.36 21.00 -9.53
N GLU A 251 -12.81 19.79 -9.46
CA GLU A 251 -13.43 18.61 -10.06
C GLU A 251 -14.18 17.72 -9.06
N GLY A 252 -13.95 17.93 -7.78
CA GLY A 252 -14.52 17.07 -6.73
C GLY A 252 -13.64 15.89 -6.36
N GLY A 253 -14.10 15.19 -5.33
CA GLY A 253 -13.35 14.07 -4.78
C GLY A 253 -12.25 14.47 -3.81
N ILE A 254 -11.73 13.47 -3.12
CA ILE A 254 -10.73 13.63 -2.06
C ILE A 254 -9.45 12.88 -2.43
N SER A 255 -8.30 13.49 -2.16
CA SER A 255 -7.01 12.84 -2.26
C SER A 255 -6.81 11.85 -1.11
N ARG A 256 -5.97 10.85 -1.32
CA ARG A 256 -5.75 9.75 -0.39
C ARG A 256 -5.26 10.19 0.98
N TYR A 257 -4.30 11.14 1.03
CA TYR A 257 -3.73 11.69 2.25
C TYR A 257 -3.07 13.05 1.99
N THR A 258 -2.68 13.75 3.05
CA THR A 258 -1.83 14.94 2.96
C THR A 258 -0.45 14.66 3.54
N VAL A 259 0.58 15.29 2.95
CA VAL A 259 1.96 15.18 3.44
C VAL A 259 2.21 16.04 4.68
N ASP A 260 1.33 17.03 4.91
CA ASP A 260 1.30 17.88 6.10
C ASP A 260 0.24 17.42 7.12
N ASP A 261 0.26 18.00 8.30
CA ASP A 261 -0.66 17.70 9.40
C ASP A 261 -1.94 18.56 9.41
N SER A 262 -2.11 19.43 8.42
CA SER A 262 -3.16 20.47 8.40
C SER A 262 -4.14 20.33 7.23
N TRP A 263 -4.07 19.22 6.50
CA TRP A 263 -4.92 18.88 5.35
C TRP A 263 -4.75 19.81 4.14
N ILE A 264 -3.58 20.47 3.97
CA ILE A 264 -3.36 21.52 2.97
C ILE A 264 -2.66 20.97 1.72
N ILE A 265 -1.63 20.16 1.87
CA ILE A 265 -0.77 19.68 0.78
C ILE A 265 -1.13 18.23 0.46
N PRO A 266 -2.01 17.98 -0.53
CA PRO A 266 -2.43 16.63 -0.85
C PRO A 266 -1.34 15.86 -1.57
N HIS A 267 -1.29 14.55 -1.32
CA HIS A 267 -0.72 13.61 -2.25
C HIS A 267 -1.76 13.33 -3.34
N PHE A 268 -1.41 13.52 -4.60
CA PHE A 268 -2.40 13.66 -5.69
C PHE A 268 -3.14 12.38 -6.10
N GLU A 269 -2.93 11.27 -5.42
CA GLU A 269 -3.69 10.03 -5.66
C GLU A 269 -5.14 10.21 -5.21
N LYS A 270 -6.11 9.97 -6.11
CA LYS A 270 -7.53 9.86 -5.78
C LYS A 270 -7.98 8.42 -6.00
N MET A 271 -8.23 7.70 -4.91
CA MET A 271 -8.59 6.28 -4.96
C MET A 271 -10.11 6.11 -4.95
N LEU A 272 -10.61 5.15 -5.71
CA LEU A 272 -12.05 4.82 -5.72
C LEU A 272 -12.54 4.47 -4.31
N TYR A 273 -11.81 3.62 -3.59
CA TYR A 273 -12.21 3.18 -2.25
C TYR A 273 -12.16 4.31 -1.20
N ASP A 274 -11.23 5.26 -1.27
CA ASP A 274 -11.19 6.43 -0.38
C ASP A 274 -12.40 7.34 -0.63
N ASN A 275 -12.71 7.60 -1.90
CA ASN A 275 -13.84 8.46 -2.28
C ASN A 275 -15.18 7.80 -1.97
N THR A 276 -15.34 6.50 -2.14
CA THR A 276 -16.56 5.78 -1.75
C THR A 276 -16.78 5.79 -0.24
N GLN A 277 -15.74 5.63 0.56
CA GLN A 277 -15.83 5.74 2.02
C GLN A 277 -16.15 7.18 2.46
N PHE A 278 -15.56 8.18 1.79
CA PHE A 278 -15.89 9.59 2.04
C PHE A 278 -17.38 9.88 1.75
N ILE A 279 -17.91 9.43 0.61
CA ILE A 279 -19.33 9.54 0.25
C ILE A 279 -20.20 8.88 1.33
N LEU A 280 -19.84 7.69 1.78
CA LEU A 280 -20.59 6.94 2.79
C LEU A 280 -20.63 7.70 4.13
N LEU A 281 -19.48 8.17 4.62
CA LEU A 281 -19.40 8.96 5.85
C LEU A 281 -20.17 10.27 5.73
N LEU A 282 -19.98 11.01 4.62
CA LEU A 282 -20.60 12.30 4.39
C LEU A 282 -22.12 12.19 4.23
N SER A 283 -22.61 11.15 3.53
CA SER A 283 -24.05 10.89 3.38
C SER A 283 -24.74 10.59 4.72
N LYS A 284 -24.08 9.82 5.59
CA LYS A 284 -24.57 9.55 6.96
C LYS A 284 -24.57 10.82 7.80
N TYR A 285 -23.54 11.65 7.67
CA TYR A 285 -23.44 12.92 8.37
C TYR A 285 -24.51 13.92 7.92
N CYS A 286 -24.82 14.00 6.62
CA CYS A 286 -25.87 14.88 6.07
C CYS A 286 -27.29 14.54 6.60
N LYS A 287 -27.51 13.33 7.11
CA LYS A 287 -28.78 12.98 7.79
C LYS A 287 -28.90 13.62 9.18
N ILE A 288 -27.77 13.96 9.79
CA ILE A 288 -27.71 14.61 11.12
C ILE A 288 -27.57 16.13 10.96
N ASN A 289 -26.79 16.56 9.97
CA ASN A 289 -26.53 17.96 9.65
C ASN A 289 -27.09 18.28 8.25
N ASN A 290 -28.10 19.12 8.19
CA ASN A 290 -28.80 19.42 6.94
C ASN A 290 -28.21 20.63 6.17
N GLU A 291 -26.94 21.00 6.43
CA GLU A 291 -26.28 22.10 5.74
C GLU A 291 -26.08 21.80 4.25
N LYS A 292 -26.51 22.75 3.39
CA LYS A 292 -26.38 22.64 1.93
C LYS A 292 -24.93 22.42 1.49
N TYR A 293 -23.98 23.08 2.13
CA TYR A 293 -22.54 22.97 1.82
C TYR A 293 -22.04 21.53 1.77
N PHE A 294 -22.40 20.70 2.75
CA PHE A 294 -21.96 19.30 2.79
C PHE A 294 -22.69 18.42 1.76
N LYS A 295 -23.94 18.76 1.44
CA LYS A 295 -24.67 18.08 0.36
C LYS A 295 -24.06 18.39 -1.01
N ASP A 296 -23.72 19.65 -1.27
CA ASP A 296 -23.07 20.06 -2.52
C ASP A 296 -21.72 19.33 -2.68
N LYS A 297 -20.95 19.17 -1.59
CA LYS A 297 -19.69 18.38 -1.60
C LYS A 297 -19.91 16.89 -1.85
N LEU A 298 -20.97 16.33 -1.30
CA LEU A 298 -21.37 14.95 -1.54
C LEU A 298 -21.71 14.73 -3.03
N GLU A 299 -22.58 15.59 -3.59
CA GLU A 299 -23.00 15.52 -4.99
C GLU A 299 -21.79 15.71 -5.93
N GLN A 300 -20.95 16.69 -5.67
CA GLN A 300 -19.73 16.94 -6.46
C GLN A 300 -18.78 15.71 -6.45
N THR A 301 -18.65 15.03 -5.31
CA THR A 301 -17.81 13.81 -5.21
C THR A 301 -18.43 12.64 -5.98
N VAL A 302 -19.76 12.50 -5.95
CA VAL A 302 -20.46 11.46 -6.74
C VAL A 302 -20.29 11.72 -8.24
N GLU A 303 -20.44 12.96 -8.70
CA GLU A 303 -20.24 13.29 -10.12
C GLU A 303 -18.79 13.08 -10.56
N PHE A 304 -17.81 13.39 -9.71
CA PHE A 304 -16.41 13.04 -9.96
C PHE A 304 -16.23 11.54 -10.19
N LEU A 305 -16.79 10.67 -9.30
CA LEU A 305 -16.68 9.23 -9.48
C LEU A 305 -17.36 8.72 -10.75
N LYS A 306 -18.50 9.28 -11.12
CA LYS A 306 -19.17 8.92 -12.38
C LYS A 306 -18.34 9.30 -13.60
N LYS A 307 -17.69 10.47 -13.56
CA LYS A 307 -16.86 10.97 -14.66
C LYS A 307 -15.59 10.16 -14.86
N ASP A 308 -14.88 9.85 -13.77
CA ASP A 308 -13.50 9.36 -13.85
C ASP A 308 -13.36 7.85 -13.59
N PHE A 309 -14.35 7.20 -12.94
CA PHE A 309 -14.28 5.79 -12.57
C PHE A 309 -15.37 4.92 -13.16
N LEU A 310 -16.41 5.47 -13.75
CA LEU A 310 -17.44 4.70 -14.42
C LEU A 310 -17.02 4.45 -15.87
N ASN A 311 -16.78 3.18 -16.22
CA ASN A 311 -16.61 2.77 -17.60
C ASN A 311 -17.97 2.66 -18.29
N GLU A 312 -18.04 3.00 -19.59
CA GLU A 312 -19.23 2.81 -20.43
C GLU A 312 -19.56 1.31 -20.62
#